data_6778dedc076516c1c2e41aa994523fbd
#
_entry.id   6778dedc076516c1c2e41aa994523fbd
#
_cell.length_a   1.000
_cell.length_b   1.000
_cell.length_c   1.000
_cell.angle_alpha   90.00
_cell.angle_beta   90.00
_cell.angle_gamma   90.00
#
_symmetry.space_group_name_H-M   'P 1'
#
loop_
_entity.id
_entity.type
_entity.pdbx_description
1 polymer ?
#
loop_
_entity_poly.entity_id
_entity_poly.type
_entity_poly.pdbx_seq_one_letter_code
_entity_poly.pdbx_strand_id
1 'polypeptide(L)'
;LPASRPLRADARRNRDALLSAARQAFLDGDADTHVEDIARSAGVAVGTLYRHFETREALIEEVYRKEVDDLCSAPADLLDQHAPDEALRRFLLLLVDHAAVGKGMSLVLESIMATDSPVFGDARNRMAEALGHLLAAGNAAGTLRGDVTGSTLLRALGGICNLRATEGWRDEARQITGLLLDGLRHITPPRA
;
A
#
# COMPACT_ATOMS: atom_id res chain seq x y z
N LEU A 1 26.27 -33.29 1.81
CA LEU A 1 25.12 -33.32 0.87
C LEU A 1 24.52 -31.91 0.73
N PRO A 2 24.63 -31.20 -0.41
CA PRO A 2 24.02 -29.87 -0.57
C PRO A 2 22.71 -29.97 -1.34
N ALA A 3 21.65 -30.53 -0.74
CA ALA A 3 20.33 -30.64 -1.37
C ALA A 3 19.29 -29.66 -0.84
N SER A 4 19.65 -28.73 0.07
CA SER A 4 18.66 -27.86 0.72
C SER A 4 18.52 -26.46 0.10
N ARG A 5 19.42 -26.02 -0.77
CA ARG A 5 19.41 -24.68 -1.36
C ARG A 5 18.38 -24.47 -2.48
N PRO A 6 18.16 -25.39 -3.45
CA PRO A 6 17.14 -25.26 -4.48
C PRO A 6 15.71 -25.25 -3.92
N LEU A 7 15.39 -26.18 -3.01
CA LEU A 7 14.05 -26.32 -2.43
C LEU A 7 13.59 -25.07 -1.65
N ARG A 8 14.49 -24.39 -0.95
CA ARG A 8 14.17 -23.14 -0.24
C ARG A 8 13.93 -21.98 -1.22
N ALA A 9 14.68 -21.93 -2.31
CA ALA A 9 14.49 -20.90 -3.34
C ALA A 9 13.18 -21.10 -4.08
N ASP A 10 12.80 -22.33 -4.39
CA ASP A 10 11.52 -22.66 -5.01
C ASP A 10 10.34 -22.33 -4.07
N ALA A 11 10.43 -22.70 -2.80
CA ALA A 11 9.41 -22.37 -1.81
C ALA A 11 9.22 -20.86 -1.66
N ARG A 12 10.31 -20.08 -1.65
CA ARG A 12 10.24 -18.61 -1.61
C ARG A 12 9.59 -18.05 -2.87
N ARG A 13 9.99 -18.50 -4.07
CA ARG A 13 9.37 -18.08 -5.32
C ARG A 13 7.87 -18.36 -5.36
N ASN A 14 7.46 -19.56 -4.93
CA ASN A 14 6.05 -19.93 -4.87
C ASN A 14 5.27 -19.04 -3.89
N ARG A 15 5.86 -18.72 -2.73
CA ARG A 15 5.26 -17.82 -1.75
C ARG A 15 5.09 -16.41 -2.33
N ASP A 16 6.11 -15.87 -2.96
CA ASP A 16 6.08 -14.54 -3.57
C ASP A 16 5.06 -14.47 -4.73
N ALA A 17 4.96 -15.53 -5.54
CA ALA A 17 3.96 -15.64 -6.60
C ALA A 17 2.53 -15.66 -6.06
N LEU A 18 2.28 -16.39 -4.95
CA LEU A 18 0.97 -16.45 -4.29
C LEU A 18 0.58 -15.08 -3.71
N LEU A 19 1.50 -14.37 -3.06
CA LEU A 19 1.25 -13.03 -2.52
C LEU A 19 0.95 -12.03 -3.65
N SER A 20 1.68 -12.10 -4.76
CA SER A 20 1.45 -11.24 -5.91
C SER A 20 0.10 -11.50 -6.57
N ALA A 21 -0.28 -12.75 -6.76
CA ALA A 21 -1.58 -13.13 -7.33
C ALA A 21 -2.74 -12.73 -6.41
N ALA A 22 -2.61 -12.93 -5.10
CA ALA A 22 -3.60 -12.50 -4.12
C ALA A 22 -3.77 -10.98 -4.11
N ARG A 23 -2.67 -10.24 -4.11
CA ARG A 23 -2.68 -8.77 -4.22
C ARG A 23 -3.45 -8.30 -5.45
N GLN A 24 -3.18 -8.89 -6.61
CA GLN A 24 -3.84 -8.51 -7.86
C GLN A 24 -5.35 -8.78 -7.79
N ALA A 25 -5.78 -9.94 -7.30
CA ALA A 25 -7.19 -10.27 -7.12
C ALA A 25 -7.92 -9.23 -6.24
N PHE A 26 -7.30 -8.85 -5.11
CA PHE A 26 -7.88 -7.84 -4.22
C PHE A 26 -7.88 -6.43 -4.83
N LEU A 27 -6.85 -6.09 -5.62
CA LEU A 27 -6.79 -4.83 -6.34
C LEU A 27 -7.91 -4.70 -7.39
N ASP A 28 -8.27 -5.80 -8.02
CA ASP A 28 -9.36 -5.86 -9.00
C ASP A 28 -10.76 -5.84 -8.35
N GLY A 29 -10.80 -5.82 -7.01
CA GLY A 29 -12.04 -5.70 -6.23
C GLY A 29 -12.77 -7.01 -6.01
N ASP A 30 -12.11 -8.14 -6.27
CA ASP A 30 -12.69 -9.47 -6.07
C ASP A 30 -12.46 -9.96 -4.63
N ALA A 31 -13.24 -9.38 -3.70
CA ALA A 31 -13.21 -9.73 -2.28
C ALA A 31 -13.58 -11.20 -2.02
N ASP A 32 -14.31 -11.83 -2.94
CA ASP A 32 -14.78 -13.21 -2.83
C ASP A 32 -13.88 -14.21 -3.57
N THR A 33 -12.76 -13.76 -4.14
CA THR A 33 -11.81 -14.66 -4.83
C THR A 33 -11.45 -15.85 -3.95
N HIS A 34 -11.70 -17.05 -4.47
CA HIS A 34 -11.34 -18.28 -3.80
C HIS A 34 -9.81 -18.49 -3.81
N VAL A 35 -9.28 -19.06 -2.73
CA VAL A 35 -7.83 -19.33 -2.63
C VAL A 35 -7.33 -20.27 -3.73
N GLU A 36 -8.19 -21.11 -4.28
CA GLU A 36 -7.93 -21.98 -5.42
C GLU A 36 -7.66 -21.19 -6.71
N ASP A 37 -8.37 -20.09 -6.91
CA ASP A 37 -8.18 -19.22 -8.07
C ASP A 37 -6.90 -18.39 -7.93
N ILE A 38 -6.56 -17.95 -6.71
CA ILE A 38 -5.27 -17.33 -6.40
C ILE A 38 -4.13 -18.30 -6.69
N ALA A 39 -4.21 -19.55 -6.25
CA ALA A 39 -3.20 -20.58 -6.51
C ALA A 39 -3.04 -20.83 -8.02
N ARG A 40 -4.15 -20.92 -8.76
CA ARG A 40 -4.15 -21.07 -10.22
C ARG A 40 -3.49 -19.90 -10.92
N SER A 41 -3.82 -18.67 -10.54
CA SER A 41 -3.22 -17.45 -11.09
C SER A 41 -1.72 -17.33 -10.80
N ALA A 42 -1.29 -17.83 -9.63
CA ALA A 42 0.11 -17.91 -9.26
C ALA A 42 0.89 -19.04 -9.95
N GLY A 43 0.21 -19.94 -10.66
CA GLY A 43 0.83 -21.16 -11.23
C GLY A 43 1.31 -22.16 -10.17
N VAL A 44 0.69 -22.16 -8.98
CA VAL A 44 1.09 -22.96 -7.83
C VAL A 44 -0.03 -23.95 -7.49
N ALA A 45 0.33 -25.18 -7.13
CA ALA A 45 -0.66 -26.17 -6.69
C ALA A 45 -1.35 -25.73 -5.39
N VAL A 46 -2.65 -25.92 -5.28
CA VAL A 46 -3.47 -25.55 -4.10
C VAL A 46 -2.91 -26.13 -2.80
N GLY A 47 -2.44 -27.38 -2.82
CA GLY A 47 -1.80 -28.01 -1.66
C GLY A 47 -0.49 -27.33 -1.24
N THR A 48 0.18 -26.62 -2.16
CA THR A 48 1.37 -25.81 -1.85
C THR A 48 0.96 -24.49 -1.23
N LEU A 49 -0.16 -23.88 -1.66
CA LEU A 49 -0.70 -22.69 -1.00
C LEU A 49 -0.98 -22.96 0.48
N TYR A 50 -1.71 -24.05 0.79
CA TYR A 50 -2.04 -24.39 2.17
C TYR A 50 -0.82 -24.78 3.04
N ARG A 51 0.31 -25.14 2.43
CA ARG A 51 1.58 -25.31 3.17
C ARG A 51 2.24 -23.98 3.53
N HIS A 52 1.97 -22.92 2.77
CA HIS A 52 2.49 -21.57 3.03
C HIS A 52 1.56 -20.75 3.89
N PHE A 53 0.24 -20.92 3.71
CA PHE A 53 -0.80 -20.16 4.40
C PHE A 53 -1.89 -21.14 4.83
N GLU A 54 -1.96 -21.43 6.13
CA GLU A 54 -2.88 -22.41 6.70
C GLU A 54 -4.35 -22.01 6.49
N THR A 55 -4.62 -20.70 6.46
CA THR A 55 -5.96 -20.13 6.29
C THR A 55 -5.94 -19.00 5.26
N ARG A 56 -7.12 -18.62 4.78
CA ARG A 56 -7.31 -17.45 3.92
C ARG A 56 -6.93 -16.18 4.65
N GLU A 57 -7.25 -16.07 5.92
CA GLU A 57 -6.94 -14.93 6.79
C GLU A 57 -5.42 -14.75 6.91
N ALA A 58 -4.66 -15.84 7.08
CA ALA A 58 -3.20 -15.80 7.13
C ALA A 58 -2.58 -15.30 5.81
N LEU A 59 -3.17 -15.68 4.67
CA LEU A 59 -2.76 -15.14 3.36
C LEU A 59 -3.03 -13.64 3.28
N ILE A 60 -4.22 -13.19 3.66
CA ILE A 60 -4.63 -11.78 3.62
C ILE A 60 -3.77 -10.94 4.55
N GLU A 61 -3.52 -11.38 5.77
CA GLU A 61 -2.64 -10.68 6.72
C GLU A 61 -1.23 -10.50 6.15
N GLU A 62 -0.71 -11.52 5.49
CA GLU A 62 0.63 -11.45 4.90
C GLU A 62 0.67 -10.56 3.66
N VAL A 63 -0.38 -10.56 2.82
CA VAL A 63 -0.52 -9.61 1.71
C VAL A 63 -0.52 -8.18 2.25
N TYR A 64 -1.32 -7.91 3.29
CA TYR A 64 -1.40 -6.59 3.90
C TYR A 64 -0.05 -6.14 4.49
N ARG A 65 0.63 -7.04 5.23
CA ARG A 65 1.95 -6.77 5.80
C ARG A 65 2.97 -6.41 4.71
N LYS A 66 2.99 -7.19 3.63
CA LYS A 66 3.87 -6.91 2.49
C LYS A 66 3.55 -5.57 1.82
N GLU A 67 2.28 -5.25 1.62
CA GLU A 67 1.85 -3.96 1.08
C GLU A 67 2.35 -2.79 1.93
N VAL A 68 2.24 -2.89 3.24
CA VAL A 68 2.74 -1.86 4.17
C VAL A 68 4.26 -1.75 4.12
N ASP A 69 4.97 -2.88 4.07
CA ASP A 69 6.44 -2.90 4.01
C ASP A 69 6.95 -2.28 2.70
N ASP A 70 6.38 -2.68 1.56
CA ASP A 70 6.73 -2.15 0.24
C ASP A 70 6.43 -0.63 0.17
N LEU A 71 5.29 -0.21 0.69
CA LEU A 71 4.90 1.20 0.75
C LEU A 71 5.84 2.02 1.64
N CYS A 72 6.16 1.54 2.84
CA CYS A 72 7.01 2.28 3.78
C CYS A 72 8.49 2.33 3.35
N SER A 73 8.93 1.45 2.47
CA SER A 73 10.28 1.48 1.88
C SER A 73 10.40 2.41 0.66
N ALA A 74 9.30 2.71 -0.02
CA ALA A 74 9.30 3.47 -1.26
C ALA A 74 9.83 4.92 -1.18
N PRO A 75 9.70 5.68 -0.07
CA PRO A 75 10.15 7.08 -0.02
C PRO A 75 11.61 7.30 -0.38
N ALA A 76 12.51 6.41 0.06
CA ALA A 76 13.95 6.54 -0.23
C ALA A 76 14.21 6.44 -1.75
N ASP A 77 13.70 5.37 -2.38
CA ASP A 77 13.88 5.15 -3.82
C ASP A 77 13.21 6.26 -4.65
N LEU A 78 12.06 6.78 -4.20
CA LEU A 78 11.38 7.88 -4.87
C LEU A 78 12.17 9.19 -4.79
N LEU A 79 12.80 9.49 -3.65
CA LEU A 79 13.64 10.68 -3.48
C LEU A 79 14.96 10.58 -4.23
N ASP A 80 15.50 9.38 -4.40
CA ASP A 80 16.70 9.15 -5.20
C ASP A 80 16.45 9.36 -6.70
N GLN A 81 15.22 9.14 -7.18
CA GLN A 81 14.88 9.14 -8.60
C GLN A 81 14.12 10.40 -9.05
N HIS A 82 13.52 11.16 -8.13
CA HIS A 82 12.60 12.24 -8.44
C HIS A 82 12.81 13.47 -7.55
N ALA A 83 12.42 14.64 -8.05
CA ALA A 83 12.28 15.83 -7.22
C ALA A 83 11.27 15.58 -6.08
N PRO A 84 11.43 16.21 -4.89
CA PRO A 84 10.65 15.86 -3.70
C PRO A 84 9.14 16.00 -3.85
N ASP A 85 8.64 16.98 -4.60
CA ASP A 85 7.21 17.15 -4.87
C ASP A 85 6.66 16.05 -5.79
N GLU A 86 7.45 15.61 -6.79
CA GLU A 86 7.10 14.49 -7.63
C GLU A 86 7.21 13.15 -6.88
N ALA A 87 8.20 12.99 -6.02
CA ALA A 87 8.31 11.84 -5.11
C ALA A 87 7.08 11.73 -4.22
N LEU A 88 6.64 12.83 -3.60
CA LEU A 88 5.41 12.87 -2.81
C LEU A 88 4.18 12.53 -3.67
N ARG A 89 4.06 13.09 -4.87
CA ARG A 89 2.95 12.79 -5.78
C ARG A 89 2.84 11.29 -6.07
N ARG A 90 3.96 10.65 -6.38
CA ARG A 90 4.01 9.21 -6.66
C ARG A 90 3.64 8.39 -5.43
N PHE A 91 4.15 8.78 -4.28
CA PHE A 91 3.82 8.10 -3.02
C PHE A 91 2.33 8.21 -2.65
N LEU A 92 1.71 9.37 -2.87
CA LEU A 92 0.27 9.54 -2.65
C LEU A 92 -0.57 8.63 -3.56
N LEU A 93 -0.13 8.40 -4.81
CA LEU A 93 -0.78 7.44 -5.71
C LEU A 93 -0.62 5.99 -5.23
N LEU A 94 0.55 5.62 -4.71
CA LEU A 94 0.75 4.31 -4.08
C LEU A 94 -0.18 4.11 -2.87
N LEU A 95 -0.42 5.15 -2.07
CA LEU A 95 -1.39 5.10 -0.96
C LEU A 95 -2.84 4.90 -1.44
N VAL A 96 -3.23 5.49 -2.57
CA VAL A 96 -4.55 5.23 -3.18
C VAL A 96 -4.67 3.77 -3.64
N ASP A 97 -3.62 3.22 -4.25
CA ASP A 97 -3.61 1.82 -4.68
C ASP A 97 -3.59 0.87 -3.47
N HIS A 98 -2.84 1.20 -2.41
CA HIS A 98 -2.90 0.47 -1.13
C HIS A 98 -4.33 0.45 -0.53
N ALA A 99 -5.02 1.59 -0.56
CA ALA A 99 -6.40 1.67 -0.09
C ALA A 99 -7.34 0.82 -0.97
N ALA A 100 -7.06 0.68 -2.26
CA ALA A 100 -7.83 -0.17 -3.17
C ALA A 100 -7.67 -1.67 -2.83
N VAL A 101 -6.43 -2.11 -2.56
CA VAL A 101 -6.15 -3.47 -2.07
C VAL A 101 -6.88 -3.72 -0.75
N GLY A 102 -6.81 -2.76 0.20
CA GLY A 102 -7.51 -2.85 1.47
C GLY A 102 -9.03 -2.97 1.32
N LYS A 103 -9.63 -2.26 0.36
CA LYS A 103 -11.08 -2.40 0.08
C LYS A 103 -11.43 -3.78 -0.47
N GLY A 104 -10.60 -4.37 -1.32
CA GLY A 104 -10.79 -5.74 -1.80
C GLY A 104 -10.69 -6.80 -0.71
N MET A 105 -10.05 -6.47 0.40
CA MET A 105 -9.92 -7.35 1.57
C MET A 105 -10.87 -6.99 2.73
N SER A 106 -11.75 -5.98 2.58
CA SER A 106 -12.41 -5.26 3.69
C SER A 106 -13.07 -6.15 4.74
N LEU A 107 -13.86 -7.15 4.32
CA LEU A 107 -14.58 -8.02 5.26
C LEU A 107 -13.65 -8.83 6.17
N VAL A 108 -12.54 -9.31 5.61
CA VAL A 108 -11.57 -10.11 6.37
C VAL A 108 -10.67 -9.19 7.20
N LEU A 109 -10.25 -8.04 6.64
CA LEU A 109 -9.48 -7.06 7.39
C LEU A 109 -10.25 -6.50 8.58
N GLU A 110 -11.55 -6.21 8.46
CA GLU A 110 -12.40 -5.79 9.58
C GLU A 110 -12.42 -6.85 10.69
N SER A 111 -12.52 -8.13 10.34
CA SER A 111 -12.47 -9.24 11.29
C SER A 111 -11.11 -9.32 12.01
N ILE A 112 -10.01 -9.19 11.27
CA ILE A 112 -8.66 -9.21 11.83
C ILE A 112 -8.40 -7.95 12.67
N MET A 113 -8.84 -6.78 12.22
CA MET A 113 -8.73 -5.52 12.96
C MET A 113 -9.50 -5.54 14.28
N ALA A 114 -10.63 -6.25 14.34
CA ALA A 114 -11.40 -6.43 15.57
C ALA A 114 -10.66 -7.25 16.64
N THR A 115 -9.58 -7.96 16.28
CA THR A 115 -8.76 -8.75 17.21
C THR A 115 -7.58 -7.99 17.83
N ASP A 116 -7.53 -6.66 17.72
CA ASP A 116 -6.44 -5.82 18.25
C ASP A 116 -5.04 -6.23 17.73
N SER A 117 -4.98 -6.69 16.50
CA SER A 117 -3.71 -7.09 15.87
C SER A 117 -2.74 -5.91 15.82
N PRO A 118 -1.54 -6.01 16.40
CA PRO A 118 -0.56 -4.93 16.42
C PRO A 118 -0.08 -4.52 15.01
N VAL A 119 -0.31 -5.34 14.00
CA VAL A 119 0.07 -5.09 12.60
C VAL A 119 -0.56 -3.81 12.06
N PHE A 120 -1.81 -3.50 12.45
CA PHE A 120 -2.53 -2.33 11.92
C PHE A 120 -2.18 -1.02 12.63
N GLY A 121 -1.91 -1.07 13.94
CA GLY A 121 -1.49 0.12 14.70
C GLY A 121 -0.14 0.64 14.24
N ASP A 122 0.81 -0.26 14.04
CA ASP A 122 2.15 0.05 13.55
C ASP A 122 2.13 0.55 12.09
N ALA A 123 1.33 -0.07 11.21
CA ALA A 123 1.22 0.30 9.81
C ALA A 123 0.86 1.78 9.61
N ARG A 124 -0.10 2.30 10.37
CA ARG A 124 -0.52 3.71 10.29
C ARG A 124 0.60 4.67 10.67
N ASN A 125 1.33 4.36 11.74
CA ASN A 125 2.45 5.19 12.19
C ASN A 125 3.57 5.19 11.16
N ARG A 126 3.95 4.03 10.64
CA ARG A 126 4.97 3.87 9.60
C ARG A 126 4.61 4.63 8.31
N MET A 127 3.37 4.56 7.86
CA MET A 127 2.90 5.32 6.69
C MET A 127 2.94 6.84 6.96
N ALA A 128 2.59 7.29 8.16
CA ALA A 128 2.67 8.69 8.53
C ALA A 128 4.12 9.19 8.58
N GLU A 129 5.06 8.37 9.07
CA GLU A 129 6.50 8.66 9.06
C GLU A 129 7.04 8.75 7.62
N ALA A 130 6.68 7.81 6.76
CA ALA A 130 7.04 7.83 5.34
C ALA A 130 6.59 9.12 4.64
N LEU A 131 5.36 9.55 4.87
CA LEU A 131 4.86 10.86 4.40
C LEU A 131 5.63 12.03 5.00
N GLY A 132 5.97 11.96 6.29
CA GLY A 132 6.76 12.98 6.98
C GLY A 132 8.14 13.19 6.35
N HIS A 133 8.82 12.12 5.95
CA HIS A 133 10.11 12.19 5.26
C HIS A 133 10.00 12.89 3.91
N LEU A 134 8.98 12.57 3.11
CA LEU A 134 8.75 13.22 1.81
C LEU A 134 8.39 14.71 1.95
N LEU A 135 7.54 15.05 2.93
CA LEU A 135 7.19 16.44 3.23
C LEU A 135 8.42 17.25 3.69
N ALA A 136 9.24 16.67 4.55
CA ALA A 136 10.48 17.32 5.03
C ALA A 136 11.46 17.56 3.89
N ALA A 137 11.64 16.61 2.99
CA ALA A 137 12.49 16.77 1.80
C ALA A 137 11.97 17.89 0.88
N GLY A 138 10.66 17.94 0.64
CA GLY A 138 10.03 18.97 -0.18
C GLY A 138 10.09 20.36 0.45
N ASN A 139 9.95 20.45 1.78
CA ASN A 139 10.13 21.71 2.53
C ASN A 139 11.58 22.20 2.46
N ALA A 140 12.55 21.32 2.67
CA ALA A 140 13.98 21.64 2.55
C ALA A 140 14.36 22.10 1.13
N ALA A 141 13.70 21.56 0.10
CA ALA A 141 13.86 21.97 -1.29
C ALA A 141 13.07 23.26 -1.66
N GLY A 142 12.24 23.77 -0.74
CA GLY A 142 11.38 24.93 -0.98
C GLY A 142 10.22 24.69 -1.94
N THR A 143 9.89 23.43 -2.24
CA THR A 143 8.79 23.05 -3.16
C THR A 143 7.47 22.78 -2.43
N LEU A 144 7.53 22.41 -1.14
CA LEU A 144 6.36 22.09 -0.34
C LEU A 144 6.31 22.94 0.94
N ARG A 145 5.09 23.23 1.41
CA ARG A 145 4.85 23.93 2.69
C ARG A 145 5.27 23.05 3.87
N GLY A 146 5.75 23.70 4.95
CA GLY A 146 6.33 23.01 6.12
C GLY A 146 5.40 22.87 7.33
N ASP A 147 4.14 23.30 7.22
CA ASP A 147 3.18 23.34 8.34
C ASP A 147 2.22 22.14 8.35
N VAL A 148 2.42 21.16 7.44
CA VAL A 148 1.62 19.93 7.35
C VAL A 148 2.45 18.74 7.79
N THR A 149 1.89 17.92 8.71
CA THR A 149 2.54 16.69 9.16
C THR A 149 2.12 15.48 8.32
N GLY A 150 2.95 14.43 8.30
CA GLY A 150 2.62 13.18 7.61
C GLY A 150 1.33 12.54 8.14
N SER A 151 1.06 12.63 9.45
CA SER A 151 -0.18 12.13 10.06
C SER A 151 -1.42 12.92 9.63
N THR A 152 -1.29 14.24 9.46
CA THR A 152 -2.37 15.08 8.94
C THR A 152 -2.69 14.71 7.49
N LEU A 153 -1.65 14.56 6.67
CA LEU A 153 -1.80 14.20 5.26
C LEU A 153 -2.38 12.78 5.10
N LEU A 154 -1.90 11.82 5.90
CA LEU A 154 -2.45 10.46 5.90
C LEU A 154 -3.94 10.43 6.29
N ARG A 155 -4.34 11.25 7.26
CA ARG A 155 -5.75 11.38 7.68
C ARG A 155 -6.62 11.96 6.58
N ALA A 156 -6.15 13.00 5.87
CA ALA A 156 -6.86 13.60 4.74
C ALA A 156 -7.05 12.56 3.63
N LEU A 157 -5.99 11.83 3.27
CA LEU A 157 -6.04 10.81 2.24
C LEU A 157 -6.94 9.63 2.66
N GLY A 158 -6.89 9.20 3.93
CA GLY A 158 -7.78 8.19 4.47
C GLY A 158 -9.25 8.60 4.37
N GLY A 159 -9.59 9.88 4.58
CA GLY A 159 -10.93 10.41 4.35
C GLY A 159 -11.37 10.26 2.89
N ILE A 160 -10.49 10.61 1.94
CA ILE A 160 -10.74 10.48 0.50
C ILE A 160 -10.96 9.00 0.12
N CYS A 161 -10.08 8.12 0.57
CA CYS A 161 -10.12 6.70 0.23
C CYS A 161 -11.28 5.95 0.90
N ASN A 162 -11.81 6.42 2.04
CA ASN A 162 -12.93 5.81 2.75
C ASN A 162 -14.31 6.25 2.25
N LEU A 163 -14.41 7.13 1.28
CA LEU A 163 -15.66 7.41 0.59
C LEU A 163 -16.23 6.13 -0.01
N ARG A 164 -17.56 6.03 -0.08
CA ARG A 164 -18.24 4.84 -0.62
C ARG A 164 -17.61 4.43 -1.95
N ALA A 165 -17.26 3.14 -2.06
CA ALA A 165 -16.76 2.57 -3.31
C ALA A 165 -17.88 2.61 -4.36
N THR A 166 -17.90 3.66 -5.17
CA THR A 166 -18.69 3.77 -6.39
C THR A 166 -17.83 3.34 -7.57
N GLU A 167 -18.44 3.00 -8.68
CA GLU A 167 -17.71 2.81 -9.92
C GLU A 167 -16.85 4.05 -10.22
N GLY A 168 -15.56 3.86 -10.51
CA GLY A 168 -14.62 4.97 -10.76
C GLY A 168 -14.05 5.69 -9.54
N TRP A 169 -14.37 5.26 -8.30
CA TRP A 169 -13.88 5.91 -7.07
C TRP A 169 -12.36 6.08 -7.03
N ARG A 170 -11.60 5.17 -7.64
CA ARG A 170 -10.13 5.21 -7.68
C ARG A 170 -9.62 6.38 -8.50
N ASP A 171 -10.24 6.67 -9.64
CA ASP A 171 -9.87 7.79 -10.49
C ASP A 171 -10.25 9.12 -9.82
N GLU A 172 -11.40 9.16 -9.16
CA GLU A 172 -11.82 10.30 -8.34
C GLU A 172 -10.83 10.54 -7.17
N ALA A 173 -10.42 9.48 -6.45
CA ALA A 173 -9.44 9.58 -5.39
C ALA A 173 -8.09 10.10 -5.89
N ARG A 174 -7.63 9.65 -7.07
CA ARG A 174 -6.42 10.18 -7.72
C ARG A 174 -6.55 11.65 -8.08
N GLN A 175 -7.70 12.06 -8.62
CA GLN A 175 -7.97 13.46 -8.96
C GLN A 175 -7.97 14.35 -7.71
N ILE A 176 -8.66 13.95 -6.64
CA ILE A 176 -8.68 14.69 -5.37
C ILE A 176 -7.28 14.73 -4.74
N THR A 177 -6.52 13.65 -4.84
CA THR A 177 -5.12 13.61 -4.40
C THR A 177 -4.26 14.62 -5.15
N GLY A 178 -4.51 14.85 -6.44
CA GLY A 178 -3.86 15.92 -7.21
C GLY A 178 -4.16 17.30 -6.65
N LEU A 179 -5.43 17.62 -6.36
CA LEU A 179 -5.83 18.88 -5.73
C LEU A 179 -5.19 19.07 -4.35
N LEU A 180 -5.07 17.99 -3.56
CA LEU A 180 -4.41 18.02 -2.27
C LEU A 180 -2.92 18.35 -2.41
N LEU A 181 -2.24 17.75 -3.39
CA LEU A 181 -0.84 18.04 -3.68
C LEU A 181 -0.62 19.49 -4.12
N ASP A 182 -1.49 20.03 -4.96
CA ASP A 182 -1.41 21.45 -5.37
C ASP A 182 -1.55 22.40 -4.18
N GLY A 183 -2.40 22.06 -3.19
CA GLY A 183 -2.50 22.78 -1.92
C GLY A 183 -1.29 22.64 -1.00
N LEU A 184 -0.43 21.64 -1.20
CA LEU A 184 0.82 21.43 -0.45
C LEU A 184 2.01 22.17 -1.07
N ARG A 185 1.94 22.52 -2.36
CA ARG A 185 3.00 23.25 -3.04
C ARG A 185 3.15 24.66 -2.50
N HIS A 186 4.36 25.14 -2.44
CA HIS A 186 4.63 26.51 -2.07
C HIS A 186 4.05 27.45 -3.16
N ILE A 187 3.02 28.21 -2.80
CA ILE A 187 2.59 29.33 -3.64
C ILE A 187 3.55 30.47 -3.33
N THR A 188 4.56 30.69 -4.17
CA THR A 188 5.33 31.93 -4.13
C THR A 188 4.36 33.06 -4.50
N PRO A 189 4.05 34.02 -3.58
CA PRO A 189 3.17 35.13 -3.96
C PRO A 189 3.83 35.88 -5.14
N PRO A 190 3.05 36.36 -6.10
CA PRO A 190 3.60 37.18 -7.16
C PRO A 190 4.40 38.33 -6.53
N ARG A 191 5.64 38.53 -6.97
CA ARG A 191 6.46 39.67 -6.57
C ARG A 191 5.68 40.92 -6.97
N ALA A 192 5.33 41.75 -5.97
CA ALA A 192 4.73 43.06 -6.15
C ALA A 192 5.71 43.99 -6.87
#